data_45e4f5ff29317f4fbc275b0047a86e33
#
_entry.id   45e4f5ff29317f4fbc275b0047a86e33
#
_cell.length_a   1.000
_cell.length_b   1.000
_cell.length_c   1.000
_cell.angle_alpha   90.00
_cell.angle_beta   90.00
_cell.angle_gamma   90.00
#
_symmetry.space_group_name_H-M   'P 1'
#
loop_
_entity.id
_entity.type
_entity.pdbx_description
1 polymer ?
#
loop_
_entity_poly.entity_id
_entity_poly.type
_entity_poly.pdbx_seq_one_letter_code
_entity_poly.pdbx_strand_id
1 'polypeptide(L)'
;MEQWPGIMRLRRNECGRDLIVGDLHGMRELLETELERIEFDKSRDRLICVGDLIDRGPDSLGTLRLLSEPWFVSVMGNHDFAAALNCMAMRAPVSAEGYMEMRILPEPWLLGLGNVEEREIVDRVSRLPLVIEISAGRDIAGVVHAEVPPAFSSWESFIEWVERQSSEQEKRDWSAQLLWGRSYASLEGAPDPAHSHGTALLPGVTSLFHGHTIAMENGFRPWCVGNRHHIDTGAYLLHTTGQSPASSTRSEGPQLTIMDIWNPGHPL
;
A
#
# COMPACT_ATOMS: atom_id res chain seq x y z
N MET A 1 -14.21 -12.42 -12.46
CA MET A 1 -14.09 -11.68 -11.20
C MET A 1 -15.04 -10.51 -11.29
N GLU A 2 -16.08 -10.50 -10.47
CA GLU A 2 -16.94 -9.34 -10.34
C GLU A 2 -16.12 -8.19 -9.74
N GLN A 3 -16.27 -7.05 -10.33
CA GLN A 3 -15.65 -5.74 -10.14
C GLN A 3 -14.85 -5.55 -8.83
N TRP A 4 -13.52 -5.44 -8.94
CA TRP A 4 -12.66 -4.90 -7.89
C TRP A 4 -13.07 -3.44 -7.64
N PRO A 5 -13.20 -2.99 -6.37
CA PRO A 5 -13.53 -1.60 -6.08
C PRO A 5 -12.38 -0.70 -6.58
N GLY A 6 -12.64 0.15 -7.58
CA GLY A 6 -11.63 1.05 -8.12
C GLY A 6 -11.19 2.10 -7.09
N ILE A 7 -12.15 2.85 -6.56
CA ILE A 7 -11.88 4.00 -5.68
C ILE A 7 -12.76 3.94 -4.44
N MET A 8 -12.14 4.15 -3.27
CA MET A 8 -12.83 4.43 -2.01
C MET A 8 -12.71 5.92 -1.70
N ARG A 9 -13.85 6.58 -1.46
CA ARG A 9 -13.88 8.00 -1.06
C ARG A 9 -14.22 8.13 0.41
N LEU A 10 -13.38 8.86 1.10
CA LEU A 10 -13.52 9.16 2.53
C LEU A 10 -13.55 10.67 2.75
N ARG A 11 -14.15 11.10 3.84
CA ARG A 11 -13.96 12.45 4.38
C ARG A 11 -12.90 12.40 5.46
N ARG A 12 -12.24 13.53 5.70
CA ARG A 12 -11.35 13.71 6.85
C ARG A 12 -12.04 13.23 8.12
N ASN A 13 -11.30 12.54 8.96
CA ASN A 13 -11.78 12.13 10.26
C ASN A 13 -11.91 13.35 11.19
N GLU A 14 -13.14 13.68 11.57
CA GLU A 14 -13.43 14.82 12.45
C GLU A 14 -13.39 14.43 13.95
N CYS A 15 -13.35 13.13 14.26
CA CYS A 15 -13.36 12.62 15.62
C CYS A 15 -11.95 12.40 16.19
N GLY A 16 -10.95 12.21 15.31
CA GLY A 16 -9.57 11.91 15.65
C GLY A 16 -8.63 12.19 14.49
N ARG A 17 -7.45 11.54 14.51
CA ARG A 17 -6.42 11.67 13.47
C ARG A 17 -6.74 10.78 12.26
N ASP A 18 -6.33 11.21 11.07
CA ASP A 18 -6.12 10.36 9.91
C ASP A 18 -4.63 10.06 9.80
N LEU A 19 -4.23 8.84 10.09
CA LEU A 19 -2.86 8.40 9.98
C LEU A 19 -2.67 7.46 8.79
N ILE A 20 -1.48 7.46 8.23
CA ILE A 20 -1.10 6.57 7.14
C ILE A 20 0.12 5.73 7.53
N VAL A 21 0.11 4.46 7.13
CA VAL A 21 1.19 3.52 7.40
C VAL A 21 1.70 2.90 6.09
N GLY A 22 3.01 2.67 6.03
CA GLY A 22 3.70 1.97 4.95
C GLY A 22 3.30 0.49 4.84
N ASP A 23 3.98 -0.24 3.94
CA ASP A 23 3.77 -1.66 3.69
C ASP A 23 3.92 -2.48 4.98
N LEU A 24 2.92 -3.31 5.30
CA LEU A 24 2.89 -4.06 6.56
C LEU A 24 3.56 -5.43 6.45
N HIS A 25 3.38 -6.13 5.35
CA HIS A 25 4.01 -7.42 5.11
C HIS A 25 3.99 -8.35 6.33
N GLY A 26 2.83 -8.64 6.89
CA GLY A 26 2.71 -9.57 8.02
C GLY A 26 3.31 -9.07 9.35
N MET A 27 3.72 -7.81 9.46
CA MET A 27 4.37 -7.24 10.66
C MET A 27 3.35 -6.70 11.67
N ARG A 28 2.34 -7.50 12.00
CA ARG A 28 1.24 -7.09 12.88
C ARG A 28 1.70 -6.67 14.28
N GLU A 29 2.58 -7.45 14.91
CA GLU A 29 3.08 -7.14 16.25
C GLU A 29 3.84 -5.81 16.29
N LEU A 30 4.64 -5.53 15.25
CA LEU A 30 5.33 -4.25 15.10
C LEU A 30 4.32 -3.10 14.96
N LEU A 31 3.26 -3.29 14.15
CA LEU A 31 2.21 -2.28 14.02
C LEU A 31 1.54 -1.99 15.37
N GLU A 32 1.14 -3.00 16.11
CA GLU A 32 0.49 -2.80 17.42
C GLU A 32 1.43 -2.05 18.39
N THR A 33 2.73 -2.40 18.39
CA THR A 33 3.75 -1.69 19.20
C THR A 33 3.86 -0.21 18.82
N GLU A 34 3.91 0.09 17.52
CA GLU A 34 4.00 1.47 17.05
C GLU A 34 2.71 2.26 17.33
N LEU A 35 1.55 1.63 17.20
CA LEU A 35 0.27 2.25 17.54
C LEU A 35 0.19 2.60 19.05
N GLU A 36 0.69 1.73 19.92
CA GLU A 36 0.80 2.02 21.37
C GLU A 36 1.76 3.19 21.61
N ARG A 37 2.92 3.21 20.96
CA ARG A 37 3.94 4.27 21.12
C ARG A 37 3.40 5.66 20.75
N ILE A 38 2.56 5.75 19.70
CA ILE A 38 1.98 7.02 19.24
C ILE A 38 0.63 7.34 19.92
N GLU A 39 0.23 6.55 20.91
CA GLU A 39 -1.04 6.70 21.63
C GLU A 39 -2.24 6.74 20.66
N PHE A 40 -2.31 5.72 19.74
CA PHE A 40 -3.40 5.60 18.80
C PHE A 40 -4.70 5.21 19.48
N ASP A 41 -5.74 6.04 19.34
CA ASP A 41 -7.06 5.76 19.90
C ASP A 41 -7.94 5.04 18.85
N LYS A 42 -8.05 3.71 18.95
CA LYS A 42 -8.85 2.86 18.06
C LYS A 42 -10.34 3.25 17.99
N SER A 43 -10.84 4.04 18.95
CA SER A 43 -12.22 4.52 18.95
C SER A 43 -12.42 5.85 18.20
N ARG A 44 -11.35 6.56 17.90
CA ARG A 44 -11.38 7.91 17.34
C ARG A 44 -10.51 8.09 16.12
N ASP A 45 -9.29 7.54 16.14
CA ASP A 45 -8.32 7.67 15.06
C ASP A 45 -8.63 6.67 13.93
N ARG A 46 -8.17 6.97 12.73
CA ARG A 46 -8.24 6.10 11.58
C ARG A 46 -6.84 5.88 11.01
N LEU A 47 -6.50 4.62 10.70
CA LEU A 47 -5.26 4.24 10.06
C LEU A 47 -5.53 3.78 8.64
N ILE A 48 -4.82 4.36 7.69
CA ILE A 48 -4.86 4.02 6.28
C ILE A 48 -3.54 3.35 5.91
N CYS A 49 -3.58 2.16 5.28
CA CYS A 49 -2.38 1.47 4.82
C CYS A 49 -2.21 1.63 3.30
N VAL A 50 -0.96 1.77 2.86
CA VAL A 50 -0.63 1.88 1.43
C VAL A 50 -0.61 0.54 0.69
N GLY A 51 -1.09 -0.56 1.32
CA GLY A 51 -1.15 -1.90 0.74
C GLY A 51 -0.06 -2.83 1.27
N ASP A 52 0.09 -3.98 0.59
CA ASP A 52 1.02 -5.05 0.95
C ASP A 52 0.88 -5.47 2.43
N LEU A 53 -0.32 -5.93 2.77
CA LEU A 53 -0.66 -6.39 4.11
C LEU A 53 0.04 -7.72 4.45
N ILE A 54 0.23 -8.56 3.45
CA ILE A 54 0.66 -9.95 3.58
C ILE A 54 2.03 -10.21 2.96
N ASP A 55 2.50 -11.45 3.09
CA ASP A 55 3.80 -11.96 2.67
C ASP A 55 4.98 -11.45 3.51
N ARG A 56 6.12 -12.15 3.42
CA ARG A 56 7.43 -11.81 4.00
C ARG A 56 7.52 -11.89 5.52
N GLY A 57 6.59 -11.30 6.24
CA GLY A 57 6.59 -11.25 7.71
C GLY A 57 5.84 -12.41 8.35
N PRO A 58 5.84 -12.48 9.70
CA PRO A 58 5.42 -13.66 10.44
C PRO A 58 3.90 -13.87 10.54
N ASP A 59 3.08 -12.82 10.35
CA ASP A 59 1.62 -12.89 10.59
C ASP A 59 0.80 -12.26 9.45
N SER A 60 0.87 -12.86 8.26
CA SER A 60 0.12 -12.40 7.08
C SER A 60 -1.40 -12.44 7.29
N LEU A 61 -1.95 -13.51 7.87
CA LEU A 61 -3.39 -13.58 8.13
C LEU A 61 -3.83 -12.60 9.21
N GLY A 62 -3.03 -12.38 10.24
CA GLY A 62 -3.34 -11.44 11.30
C GLY A 62 -3.39 -10.00 10.78
N THR A 63 -2.44 -9.60 9.91
CA THR A 63 -2.49 -8.27 9.27
C THR A 63 -3.67 -8.13 8.32
N LEU A 64 -3.96 -9.13 7.50
CA LEU A 64 -5.15 -9.12 6.63
C LEU A 64 -6.47 -8.99 7.43
N ARG A 65 -6.53 -9.59 8.62
CA ARG A 65 -7.71 -9.52 9.50
C ARG A 65 -7.93 -8.14 10.12
N LEU A 66 -6.95 -7.24 10.10
CA LEU A 66 -7.14 -5.83 10.47
C LEU A 66 -8.21 -5.15 9.61
N LEU A 67 -8.45 -5.63 8.39
CA LEU A 67 -9.56 -5.16 7.54
C LEU A 67 -10.97 -5.36 8.14
N SER A 68 -11.11 -6.09 9.24
CA SER A 68 -12.35 -6.18 10.01
C SER A 68 -12.50 -5.09 11.06
N GLU A 69 -11.42 -4.35 11.33
CA GLU A 69 -11.41 -3.30 12.33
C GLU A 69 -11.96 -1.99 11.74
N PRO A 70 -12.89 -1.30 12.43
CA PRO A 70 -13.52 -0.09 11.88
C PRO A 70 -12.57 1.09 11.73
N TRP A 71 -11.43 1.05 12.43
CA TRP A 71 -10.39 2.08 12.41
C TRP A 71 -9.33 1.86 11.33
N PHE A 72 -9.36 0.71 10.61
CA PHE A 72 -8.33 0.34 9.65
C PHE A 72 -8.90 0.20 8.23
N VAL A 73 -8.25 0.85 7.26
CA VAL A 73 -8.53 0.70 5.83
C VAL A 73 -7.22 0.59 5.04
N SER A 74 -7.26 -0.06 3.88
CA SER A 74 -6.07 -0.23 3.03
C SER A 74 -6.42 -0.11 1.56
N VAL A 75 -5.49 0.37 0.74
CA VAL A 75 -5.49 0.05 -0.68
C VAL A 75 -4.94 -1.36 -0.89
N MET A 76 -5.17 -1.94 -2.06
CA MET A 76 -4.59 -3.21 -2.47
C MET A 76 -3.12 -3.03 -2.84
N GLY A 77 -2.24 -3.87 -2.28
CA GLY A 77 -0.86 -4.01 -2.71
C GLY A 77 -0.67 -5.13 -3.74
N ASN A 78 0.50 -5.16 -4.36
CA ASN A 78 0.81 -6.20 -5.35
C ASN A 78 0.96 -7.59 -4.72
N HIS A 79 1.43 -7.70 -3.47
CA HIS A 79 1.46 -8.96 -2.73
C HIS A 79 0.05 -9.43 -2.37
N ASP A 80 -0.83 -8.54 -1.94
CA ASP A 80 -2.24 -8.85 -1.66
C ASP A 80 -2.93 -9.42 -2.91
N PHE A 81 -2.78 -8.73 -4.04
CA PHE A 81 -3.31 -9.15 -5.33
C PHE A 81 -2.78 -10.53 -5.76
N ALA A 82 -1.46 -10.73 -5.69
CA ALA A 82 -0.82 -11.98 -6.08
C ALA A 82 -1.26 -13.16 -5.23
N ALA A 83 -1.38 -12.99 -3.90
CA ALA A 83 -1.85 -14.05 -3.02
C ALA A 83 -3.30 -14.45 -3.31
N ALA A 84 -4.20 -13.49 -3.58
CA ALA A 84 -5.56 -13.82 -3.98
C ALA A 84 -5.61 -14.60 -5.29
N LEU A 85 -4.82 -14.21 -6.30
CA LEU A 85 -4.68 -14.96 -7.56
C LEU A 85 -4.12 -16.36 -7.33
N ASN A 86 -3.08 -16.50 -6.51
CA ASN A 86 -2.51 -17.80 -6.15
C ASN A 86 -3.55 -18.71 -5.47
N CYS A 87 -4.33 -18.19 -4.52
CA CYS A 87 -5.42 -18.95 -3.88
C CYS A 87 -6.49 -19.39 -4.88
N MET A 88 -6.84 -18.54 -5.85
CA MET A 88 -7.78 -18.91 -6.92
C MET A 88 -7.19 -19.98 -7.82
N ALA A 89 -5.92 -19.87 -8.19
CA ALA A 89 -5.23 -20.81 -9.07
C ALA A 89 -5.06 -22.20 -8.44
N MET A 90 -4.81 -22.28 -7.13
CA MET A 90 -4.74 -23.57 -6.40
C MET A 90 -6.06 -24.36 -6.44
N ARG A 91 -7.19 -23.70 -6.73
CA ARG A 91 -8.54 -24.30 -6.75
C ARG A 91 -9.07 -24.61 -8.12
N ALA A 92 -8.54 -23.98 -9.15
CA ALA A 92 -9.00 -24.16 -10.53
C ALA A 92 -7.80 -24.36 -11.45
N PRO A 93 -7.93 -25.18 -12.51
CA PRO A 93 -6.88 -25.29 -13.52
C PRO A 93 -6.62 -23.89 -14.11
N VAL A 94 -5.44 -23.34 -13.84
CA VAL A 94 -4.99 -22.08 -14.44
C VAL A 94 -4.27 -22.43 -15.73
N SER A 95 -4.53 -21.71 -16.82
CA SER A 95 -3.77 -21.87 -18.04
C SER A 95 -2.29 -21.50 -17.82
N ALA A 96 -1.40 -22.03 -18.64
CA ALA A 96 0.03 -21.68 -18.58
C ALA A 96 0.25 -20.16 -18.71
N GLU A 97 -0.60 -19.48 -19.50
CA GLU A 97 -0.60 -18.02 -19.65
C GLU A 97 -1.02 -17.31 -18.34
N GLY A 98 -2.02 -17.84 -17.62
CA GLY A 98 -2.43 -17.30 -16.31
C GLY A 98 -1.32 -17.39 -15.26
N TYR A 99 -0.53 -18.47 -15.27
CA TYR A 99 0.67 -18.56 -14.41
C TYR A 99 1.76 -17.55 -14.79
N MET A 100 1.92 -17.23 -16.06
CA MET A 100 2.90 -16.23 -16.53
C MET A 100 2.48 -14.80 -16.16
N GLU A 101 1.20 -14.54 -15.91
CA GLU A 101 0.70 -13.26 -15.41
C GLU A 101 0.92 -13.12 -13.89
N MET A 102 1.16 -14.22 -13.16
CA MET A 102 1.49 -14.20 -11.73
C MET A 102 2.95 -13.75 -11.54
N ARG A 103 3.14 -12.48 -11.29
CA ARG A 103 4.48 -11.89 -11.09
C ARG A 103 5.12 -12.28 -9.77
N ILE A 104 4.34 -12.79 -8.80
CA ILE A 104 4.78 -13.24 -7.48
C ILE A 104 4.31 -14.67 -7.28
N LEU A 105 5.26 -15.58 -7.04
CA LEU A 105 4.97 -16.96 -6.68
C LEU A 105 4.41 -17.04 -5.26
N PRO A 106 3.59 -18.09 -4.95
CA PRO A 106 3.07 -18.25 -3.59
C PRO A 106 4.19 -18.48 -2.59
N GLU A 107 4.17 -17.76 -1.50
CA GLU A 107 5.09 -17.97 -0.39
C GLU A 107 4.73 -19.23 0.43
N PRO A 108 5.69 -19.82 1.16
CA PRO A 108 5.46 -21.06 1.93
C PRO A 108 4.28 -20.99 2.90
N TRP A 109 4.03 -19.86 3.53
CA TRP A 109 2.90 -19.67 4.44
C TRP A 109 1.55 -19.86 3.74
N LEU A 110 1.43 -19.41 2.49
CA LEU A 110 0.21 -19.52 1.68
C LEU A 110 -0.06 -20.99 1.31
N LEU A 111 1.00 -21.75 0.98
CA LEU A 111 0.89 -23.16 0.59
C LEU A 111 0.47 -24.07 1.77
N GLY A 112 0.64 -23.60 3.01
CA GLY A 112 0.24 -24.32 4.22
C GLY A 112 -1.20 -24.09 4.67
N LEU A 113 -1.96 -23.23 3.98
CA LEU A 113 -3.32 -22.85 4.35
C LEU A 113 -4.35 -23.93 3.99
N GLY A 114 -5.47 -23.91 4.72
CA GLY A 114 -6.65 -24.67 4.37
C GLY A 114 -7.62 -23.88 3.48
N ASN A 115 -8.60 -24.58 2.95
CA ASN A 115 -9.63 -23.99 2.08
C ASN A 115 -10.40 -22.81 2.69
N VAL A 116 -10.47 -22.71 4.01
CA VAL A 116 -11.19 -21.62 4.70
C VAL A 116 -10.38 -20.34 4.65
N GLU A 117 -9.10 -20.42 5.00
CA GLU A 117 -8.17 -19.31 5.00
C GLU A 117 -7.94 -18.77 3.58
N GLU A 118 -7.78 -19.66 2.60
CA GLU A 118 -7.65 -19.27 1.20
C GLU A 118 -8.89 -18.49 0.70
N ARG A 119 -10.11 -18.91 1.09
CA ARG A 119 -11.35 -18.16 0.78
C ARG A 119 -11.38 -16.82 1.47
N GLU A 120 -10.94 -16.78 2.75
CA GLU A 120 -10.85 -15.54 3.50
C GLU A 120 -9.94 -14.53 2.81
N ILE A 121 -8.77 -14.98 2.29
CA ILE A 121 -7.83 -14.13 1.55
C ILE A 121 -8.52 -13.56 0.30
N VAL A 122 -9.09 -14.43 -0.53
CA VAL A 122 -9.77 -14.00 -1.76
C VAL A 122 -10.91 -13.00 -1.46
N ASP A 123 -11.75 -13.30 -0.45
CA ASP A 123 -12.89 -12.46 -0.11
C ASP A 123 -12.47 -11.09 0.42
N ARG A 124 -11.45 -11.03 1.27
CA ARG A 124 -10.96 -9.76 1.83
C ARG A 124 -10.23 -8.92 0.80
N VAL A 125 -9.29 -9.53 0.06
CA VAL A 125 -8.49 -8.84 -0.94
C VAL A 125 -9.36 -8.33 -2.09
N SER A 126 -10.37 -9.10 -2.53
CA SER A 126 -11.27 -8.66 -3.61
C SER A 126 -12.09 -7.41 -3.29
N ARG A 127 -12.15 -6.99 -2.03
CA ARG A 127 -12.84 -5.78 -1.57
C ARG A 127 -11.92 -4.58 -1.39
N LEU A 128 -10.60 -4.77 -1.49
CA LEU A 128 -9.65 -3.67 -1.37
C LEU A 128 -9.75 -2.72 -2.56
N PRO A 129 -9.86 -1.42 -2.33
CA PRO A 129 -9.79 -0.43 -3.39
C PRO A 129 -8.35 -0.32 -3.91
N LEU A 130 -8.18 0.14 -5.14
CA LEU A 130 -6.88 0.45 -5.71
C LEU A 130 -6.45 1.88 -5.41
N VAL A 131 -7.42 2.73 -5.13
CA VAL A 131 -7.22 4.13 -4.79
C VAL A 131 -8.10 4.48 -3.60
N ILE A 132 -7.54 5.18 -2.61
CA ILE A 132 -8.31 5.87 -1.58
C ILE A 132 -8.14 7.37 -1.78
N GLU A 133 -9.25 8.09 -1.80
CA GLU A 133 -9.29 9.55 -1.82
C GLU A 133 -9.91 10.07 -0.52
N ILE A 134 -9.21 10.96 0.18
CA ILE A 134 -9.68 11.54 1.44
C ILE A 134 -9.81 13.05 1.26
N SER A 135 -11.01 13.60 1.47
CA SER A 135 -11.29 15.01 1.27
C SER A 135 -11.41 15.78 2.58
N ALA A 136 -10.78 16.98 2.64
CA ALA A 136 -10.87 17.93 3.72
C ALA A 136 -11.09 19.36 3.18
N GLY A 137 -12.32 19.68 2.83
CA GLY A 137 -12.63 20.94 2.16
C GLY A 137 -12.06 21.02 0.76
N ARG A 138 -10.99 21.79 0.57
CA ARG A 138 -10.26 21.89 -0.72
C ARG A 138 -9.05 20.97 -0.79
N ASP A 139 -8.62 20.46 0.35
CA ASP A 139 -7.47 19.58 0.42
C ASP A 139 -7.90 18.15 0.13
N ILE A 140 -7.10 17.47 -0.68
CA ILE A 140 -7.29 16.05 -1.03
C ILE A 140 -6.02 15.31 -0.71
N ALA A 141 -6.14 14.21 0.01
CA ALA A 141 -5.09 13.21 0.16
C ALA A 141 -5.45 11.98 -0.68
N GLY A 142 -4.52 11.55 -1.53
CA GLY A 142 -4.62 10.35 -2.34
C GLY A 142 -3.73 9.24 -1.79
N VAL A 143 -4.18 7.99 -1.90
CA VAL A 143 -3.39 6.81 -1.55
C VAL A 143 -3.46 5.81 -2.70
N VAL A 144 -2.31 5.39 -3.18
CA VAL A 144 -2.13 4.40 -4.25
C VAL A 144 -0.92 3.55 -3.88
N HIS A 145 -0.99 2.23 -4.06
CA HIS A 145 0.10 1.35 -3.60
C HIS A 145 1.46 1.69 -4.23
N ALA A 146 1.61 1.54 -5.55
CA ALA A 146 2.91 1.78 -6.20
C ALA A 146 3.05 3.22 -6.71
N GLU A 147 2.28 3.61 -7.73
CA GLU A 147 2.35 4.97 -8.25
C GLU A 147 1.13 5.35 -9.10
N VAL A 148 0.86 6.65 -9.19
CA VAL A 148 0.01 7.20 -10.26
C VAL A 148 0.88 7.35 -11.50
N PRO A 149 0.49 6.75 -12.64
CA PRO A 149 1.30 6.76 -13.86
C PRO A 149 1.67 8.18 -14.31
N PRO A 150 2.90 8.39 -14.85
CA PRO A 150 3.37 9.70 -15.30
C PRO A 150 2.54 10.34 -16.42
N ALA A 151 1.73 9.54 -17.11
CA ALA A 151 0.88 10.00 -18.20
C ALA A 151 -0.26 10.94 -17.75
N PHE A 152 -0.58 10.97 -16.45
CA PHE A 152 -1.64 11.82 -15.93
C PHE A 152 -1.11 13.18 -15.49
N SER A 153 -1.75 14.23 -16.00
CA SER A 153 -1.39 15.62 -15.72
C SER A 153 -2.07 16.19 -14.48
N SER A 154 -3.09 15.52 -13.95
CA SER A 154 -3.81 15.91 -12.73
C SER A 154 -4.45 14.71 -12.04
N TRP A 155 -4.76 14.88 -10.75
CA TRP A 155 -5.50 13.89 -9.95
C TRP A 155 -6.88 13.60 -10.57
N GLU A 156 -7.60 14.62 -11.01
CA GLU A 156 -8.92 14.47 -11.62
C GLU A 156 -8.85 13.59 -12.87
N SER A 157 -7.88 13.85 -13.77
CA SER A 157 -7.73 13.05 -14.98
C SER A 157 -7.39 11.59 -14.68
N PHE A 158 -6.62 11.34 -13.63
CA PHE A 158 -6.33 10.01 -13.14
C PHE A 158 -7.58 9.32 -12.56
N ILE A 159 -8.32 10.00 -11.68
CA ILE A 159 -9.56 9.48 -11.09
C ILE A 159 -10.59 9.16 -12.16
N GLU A 160 -10.81 10.06 -13.12
CA GLU A 160 -11.70 9.82 -14.25
C GLU A 160 -11.27 8.58 -15.06
N TRP A 161 -9.97 8.38 -15.25
CA TRP A 161 -9.47 7.21 -15.94
C TRP A 161 -9.74 5.93 -15.14
N VAL A 162 -9.50 5.91 -13.84
CA VAL A 162 -9.80 4.75 -12.98
C VAL A 162 -11.29 4.42 -12.99
N GLU A 163 -12.17 5.43 -12.98
CA GLU A 163 -13.63 5.23 -13.00
C GLU A 163 -14.17 4.73 -14.35
N ARG A 164 -13.52 5.08 -15.45
CA ARG A 164 -13.97 4.74 -16.80
C ARG A 164 -13.58 3.33 -17.25
N GLN A 165 -12.79 2.59 -16.46
CA GLN A 165 -12.30 1.27 -16.88
C GLN A 165 -13.45 0.31 -17.16
N SER A 166 -13.68 0.01 -18.44
CA SER A 166 -14.83 -0.77 -18.88
C SER A 166 -14.46 -2.14 -19.44
N SER A 167 -13.21 -2.33 -19.90
CA SER A 167 -12.73 -3.60 -20.43
C SER A 167 -11.78 -4.33 -19.47
N GLU A 168 -11.75 -5.67 -19.58
CA GLU A 168 -10.82 -6.48 -18.79
C GLU A 168 -9.35 -6.23 -19.17
N GLN A 169 -9.08 -5.79 -20.40
CA GLN A 169 -7.72 -5.42 -20.81
C GLN A 169 -7.27 -4.11 -20.14
N GLU A 170 -8.12 -3.09 -20.17
CA GLU A 170 -7.85 -1.82 -19.48
C GLU A 170 -7.63 -2.03 -18.00
N LYS A 171 -8.45 -2.87 -17.33
CA LYS A 171 -8.26 -3.21 -15.91
C LYS A 171 -6.92 -3.88 -15.65
N ARG A 172 -6.45 -4.77 -16.53
CA ARG A 172 -5.13 -5.40 -16.41
C ARG A 172 -4.00 -4.38 -16.56
N ASP A 173 -4.09 -3.51 -17.57
CA ASP A 173 -3.05 -2.52 -17.86
C ASP A 173 -2.86 -1.53 -16.70
N TRP A 174 -3.96 -1.04 -16.12
CA TRP A 174 -3.85 -0.10 -15.02
C TRP A 174 -3.50 -0.77 -13.68
N SER A 175 -4.00 -1.99 -13.40
CA SER A 175 -3.57 -2.71 -12.21
C SER A 175 -2.06 -2.96 -12.22
N ALA A 176 -1.48 -3.25 -13.40
CA ALA A 176 -0.04 -3.41 -13.54
C ALA A 176 0.74 -2.13 -13.17
N GLN A 177 0.24 -0.96 -13.49
CA GLN A 177 0.90 0.31 -13.16
C GLN A 177 0.68 0.72 -11.70
N LEU A 178 -0.56 0.62 -11.20
CA LEU A 178 -0.91 0.99 -9.83
C LEU A 178 -0.28 0.07 -8.77
N LEU A 179 -0.03 -1.20 -9.13
CA LEU A 179 0.49 -2.21 -8.22
C LEU A 179 2.00 -2.48 -8.37
N TRP A 180 2.61 -2.20 -9.53
CA TRP A 180 4.03 -2.49 -9.80
C TRP A 180 4.82 -1.34 -10.42
N GLY A 181 4.23 -0.16 -10.61
CA GLY A 181 4.89 0.99 -11.20
C GLY A 181 6.07 1.47 -10.37
N ARG A 182 7.16 1.91 -11.03
CA ARG A 182 8.38 2.44 -10.39
C ARG A 182 8.98 3.61 -11.15
N SER A 183 8.17 4.37 -11.88
CA SER A 183 8.65 5.46 -12.73
C SER A 183 9.19 6.64 -11.94
N TYR A 184 8.67 6.85 -10.72
CA TYR A 184 9.13 7.93 -9.83
C TYR A 184 10.11 7.44 -8.77
N ALA A 185 10.07 6.16 -8.44
CA ALA A 185 11.03 5.52 -7.58
C ALA A 185 12.14 4.97 -8.46
N SER A 186 13.21 5.75 -8.71
CA SER A 186 14.36 5.23 -9.44
C SER A 186 14.95 4.05 -8.69
N LEU A 187 15.41 3.02 -9.43
CA LEU A 187 16.13 1.87 -8.87
C LEU A 187 17.46 2.26 -8.21
N GLU A 188 17.87 3.52 -8.33
CA GLU A 188 19.15 4.07 -7.89
C GLU A 188 19.01 5.13 -6.77
N GLY A 189 17.92 5.09 -5.97
CA GLY A 189 17.74 6.00 -4.85
C GLY A 189 16.81 7.19 -5.09
N ALA A 190 16.80 8.15 -4.17
CA ALA A 190 15.96 9.32 -4.28
C ALA A 190 16.05 9.93 -5.70
N PRO A 191 14.91 10.23 -6.34
CA PRO A 191 14.92 10.68 -7.72
C PRO A 191 15.83 11.90 -7.85
N ASP A 192 16.82 11.81 -8.72
CA ASP A 192 17.57 12.99 -9.13
C ASP A 192 16.56 13.99 -9.70
N PRO A 193 16.36 15.15 -9.07
CA PRO A 193 15.42 16.15 -9.56
C PRO A 193 15.72 16.60 -11.00
N ALA A 194 16.91 16.31 -11.52
CA ALA A 194 17.30 16.59 -12.91
C ALA A 194 16.79 15.54 -13.91
N HIS A 195 16.37 14.33 -13.46
CA HIS A 195 15.89 13.25 -14.32
C HIS A 195 14.39 12.98 -14.18
N SER A 196 13.66 13.73 -13.34
CA SER A 196 12.21 13.62 -13.27
C SER A 196 11.59 14.12 -14.57
N HIS A 197 11.09 13.19 -15.37
CA HIS A 197 10.27 13.51 -16.54
C HIS A 197 8.96 14.19 -16.08
N GLY A 198 8.92 15.49 -16.17
CA GLY A 198 7.75 16.28 -15.75
C GLY A 198 7.81 16.70 -14.28
N THR A 199 6.97 17.63 -13.91
CA THR A 199 6.85 18.11 -12.53
C THR A 199 6.45 16.95 -11.63
N ALA A 200 7.23 16.66 -10.58
CA ALA A 200 6.89 15.65 -9.57
C ALA A 200 5.58 15.97 -8.81
N LEU A 201 5.06 17.17 -9.01
CA LEU A 201 3.79 17.63 -8.49
C LEU A 201 2.64 17.12 -9.37
N LEU A 202 1.68 16.42 -8.76
CA LEU A 202 0.40 16.09 -9.40
C LEU A 202 -0.65 17.12 -8.97
N PRO A 203 -1.11 18.00 -9.86
CA PRO A 203 -2.16 18.97 -9.54
C PRO A 203 -3.47 18.28 -9.13
N GLY A 204 -4.27 18.96 -8.30
CA GLY A 204 -5.59 18.46 -7.86
C GLY A 204 -5.55 17.55 -6.64
N VAL A 205 -4.36 17.19 -6.12
CA VAL A 205 -4.19 16.46 -4.86
C VAL A 205 -3.16 17.19 -4.01
N THR A 206 -3.42 17.35 -2.71
CA THR A 206 -2.52 18.04 -1.77
C THR A 206 -1.34 17.16 -1.39
N SER A 207 -1.62 15.91 -1.05
CA SER A 207 -0.62 14.88 -0.69
C SER A 207 -1.00 13.54 -1.30
N LEU A 208 -0.04 12.85 -1.88
CA LEU A 208 -0.21 11.54 -2.50
C LEU A 208 0.76 10.55 -1.85
N PHE A 209 0.24 9.46 -1.31
CA PHE A 209 1.01 8.49 -0.54
C PHE A 209 1.20 7.18 -1.30
N HIS A 210 2.42 6.65 -1.24
CA HIS A 210 2.87 5.43 -1.91
C HIS A 210 3.67 4.52 -0.99
N GLY A 211 3.53 3.21 -1.21
CA GLY A 211 4.37 2.14 -0.67
C GLY A 211 5.29 1.52 -1.72
N HIS A 212 5.34 0.19 -1.75
CA HIS A 212 5.91 -0.67 -2.79
C HIS A 212 7.43 -0.60 -2.98
N THR A 213 8.01 0.58 -2.99
CA THR A 213 9.45 0.76 -3.23
C THR A 213 10.15 1.17 -1.95
N ILE A 214 10.95 0.23 -1.42
CA ILE A 214 11.68 0.44 -0.16
C ILE A 214 12.72 1.55 -0.35
N ALA A 215 12.70 2.52 0.57
CA ALA A 215 13.63 3.65 0.61
C ALA A 215 15.05 3.27 1.09
N MET A 216 15.65 2.19 0.55
CA MET A 216 16.96 1.66 1.01
C MET A 216 18.07 2.68 0.88
N GLU A 217 18.17 3.35 -0.26
CA GLU A 217 19.25 4.32 -0.55
C GLU A 217 19.07 5.62 0.24
N ASN A 218 17.86 5.90 0.72
CA ASN A 218 17.58 7.00 1.63
C ASN A 218 17.74 6.61 3.12
N GLY A 219 18.45 5.53 3.42
CA GLY A 219 18.64 5.04 4.79
C GLY A 219 17.35 4.57 5.45
N PHE A 220 16.41 4.01 4.66
CA PHE A 220 15.09 3.58 5.10
C PHE A 220 14.22 4.70 5.70
N ARG A 221 14.37 5.91 5.21
CA ARG A 221 13.54 7.05 5.60
C ARG A 221 12.50 7.34 4.53
N PRO A 222 11.28 7.74 4.92
CA PRO A 222 10.31 8.22 3.95
C PRO A 222 10.88 9.44 3.21
N TRP A 223 10.51 9.58 1.96
CA TRP A 223 10.95 10.69 1.13
C TRP A 223 9.78 11.26 0.32
N CYS A 224 9.94 12.51 -0.10
CA CYS A 224 8.89 13.23 -0.82
C CYS A 224 9.47 13.90 -2.06
N VAL A 225 8.76 13.80 -3.18
CA VAL A 225 9.06 14.53 -4.42
C VAL A 225 7.80 15.24 -4.89
N GLY A 226 7.83 16.56 -4.90
CA GLY A 226 6.63 17.37 -5.13
C GLY A 226 5.61 17.15 -4.00
N ASN A 227 4.47 16.55 -4.32
CA ASN A 227 3.45 16.15 -3.34
C ASN A 227 3.30 14.63 -3.20
N ARG A 228 4.29 13.85 -3.69
CA ARG A 228 4.32 12.38 -3.63
C ARG A 228 5.19 11.91 -2.48
N HIS A 229 4.59 11.27 -1.50
CA HIS A 229 5.24 10.74 -0.30
C HIS A 229 5.41 9.22 -0.44
N HIS A 230 6.65 8.75 -0.47
CA HIS A 230 7.01 7.33 -0.50
C HIS A 230 7.35 6.90 0.92
N ILE A 231 6.55 5.99 1.48
CA ILE A 231 6.59 5.66 2.90
C ILE A 231 6.85 4.17 3.20
N ASP A 232 7.15 3.36 2.17
CA ASP A 232 7.68 2.03 2.42
C ASP A 232 9.14 2.13 2.86
N THR A 233 9.38 1.81 4.11
CA THR A 233 10.69 1.86 4.75
C THR A 233 11.19 0.47 5.17
N GLY A 234 10.64 -0.58 4.58
CA GLY A 234 11.14 -1.95 4.66
C GLY A 234 10.90 -2.61 6.02
N ALA A 235 9.76 -2.37 6.66
CA ALA A 235 9.43 -2.91 7.98
C ALA A 235 9.71 -4.42 8.13
N TYR A 236 9.37 -5.24 7.14
CA TYR A 236 9.57 -6.69 7.17
C TYR A 236 11.05 -7.12 7.22
N LEU A 237 11.99 -6.26 6.81
CA LEU A 237 13.41 -6.56 6.88
C LEU A 237 13.90 -6.70 8.34
N LEU A 238 13.21 -6.10 9.30
CA LEU A 238 13.48 -6.34 10.73
C LEU A 238 13.29 -7.81 11.08
N HIS A 239 12.26 -8.45 10.56
CA HIS A 239 12.01 -9.88 10.77
C HIS A 239 13.07 -10.75 10.10
N THR A 240 13.39 -10.49 8.84
CA THR A 240 14.34 -11.30 8.06
C THR A 240 15.79 -11.17 8.56
N THR A 241 16.14 -10.04 9.14
CA THR A 241 17.49 -9.80 9.71
C THR A 241 17.60 -10.18 11.18
N GLY A 242 16.51 -10.65 11.81
CA GLY A 242 16.48 -10.98 13.25
C GLY A 242 16.69 -9.78 14.17
N GLN A 243 16.47 -8.57 13.68
CA GLN A 243 16.58 -7.36 14.48
C GLN A 243 15.30 -7.18 15.32
N SER A 244 15.50 -6.90 16.62
CA SER A 244 14.37 -6.61 17.50
C SER A 244 13.73 -5.26 17.16
N PRO A 245 12.37 -5.15 17.17
CA PRO A 245 11.67 -3.86 17.06
C PRO A 245 12.14 -2.83 18.09
N ALA A 246 12.56 -3.25 19.27
CA ALA A 246 13.10 -2.38 20.31
C ALA A 246 14.41 -1.64 19.93
N SER A 247 15.01 -1.98 18.78
CA SER A 247 16.17 -1.26 18.25
C SER A 247 15.80 -0.08 17.34
N SER A 248 14.52 0.20 17.15
CA SER A 248 13.98 1.23 16.23
C SER A 248 14.25 2.69 16.66
N THR A 249 14.95 2.92 17.77
CA THR A 249 15.52 4.24 18.11
C THR A 249 16.72 4.61 17.21
N ARG A 250 17.06 3.75 16.24
CA ARG A 250 18.12 4.05 15.27
C ARG A 250 17.57 4.97 14.19
N SER A 251 18.23 6.09 14.02
CA SER A 251 17.98 7.04 12.93
C SER A 251 18.25 6.48 11.52
N GLU A 252 18.70 5.24 11.42
CA GLU A 252 19.09 4.57 10.17
C GLU A 252 18.78 3.07 10.24
N GLY A 253 18.02 2.57 9.24
CA GLY A 253 17.65 1.15 9.11
C GLY A 253 16.16 0.94 8.87
N PRO A 254 15.77 -0.33 8.55
CA PRO A 254 14.38 -0.70 8.32
C PRO A 254 13.47 -0.32 9.49
N GLN A 255 12.30 0.20 9.18
CA GLN A 255 11.32 0.64 10.19
C GLN A 255 9.90 0.58 9.61
N LEU A 256 8.90 0.67 10.46
CA LEU A 256 7.52 0.91 10.05
C LEU A 256 7.23 2.41 10.12
N THR A 257 6.95 3.02 8.99
CA THR A 257 6.62 4.45 8.94
C THR A 257 5.13 4.67 9.15
N ILE A 258 4.79 5.53 10.13
CA ILE A 258 3.45 6.08 10.35
C ILE A 258 3.53 7.60 10.28
N MET A 259 2.59 8.24 9.58
CA MET A 259 2.55 9.70 9.40
C MET A 259 1.14 10.24 9.57
N ASP A 260 1.02 11.52 9.96
CA ASP A 260 -0.26 12.25 9.88
C ASP A 260 -0.50 12.65 8.41
N ILE A 261 -1.65 12.28 7.86
CA ILE A 261 -2.02 12.56 6.45
C ILE A 261 -2.06 14.06 6.16
N TRP A 262 -2.49 14.85 7.13
CA TRP A 262 -2.69 16.30 6.97
C TRP A 262 -1.46 17.13 7.36
N ASN A 263 -0.45 16.47 7.95
CA ASN A 263 0.85 17.06 8.28
C ASN A 263 2.00 16.07 8.02
N PRO A 264 2.25 15.67 6.77
CA PRO A 264 3.19 14.60 6.43
C PRO A 264 4.67 15.02 6.51
N GLY A 265 4.98 16.13 7.14
CA GLY A 265 6.35 16.64 7.21
C GLY A 265 7.34 15.75 7.96
N HIS A 266 6.86 14.96 8.94
CA HIS A 266 7.68 14.06 9.76
C HIS A 266 6.90 12.78 10.11
N PRO A 267 7.57 11.60 10.14
CA PRO A 267 7.04 10.40 10.78
C PRO A 267 6.72 10.63 12.25
N LEU A 268 5.70 9.94 12.75
CA LEU A 268 5.30 9.99 14.16
C LEU A 268 6.19 9.09 15.02
#